data_2ab2fd90b63c51310dd7a54a59f63900
#
_entry.id   2ab2fd90b63c51310dd7a54a59f63900
#
_cell.length_a   1.000
_cell.length_b   1.000
_cell.length_c   1.000
_cell.angle_alpha   90.00
_cell.angle_beta   90.00
_cell.angle_gamma   90.00
#
_symmetry.space_group_name_H-M   'P 1'
#
loop_
_entity.id
_entity.type
_entity.pdbx_description
1 polymer ?
#
loop_
_entity_poly.entity_id
_entity_poly.type
_entity_poly.pdbx_seq_one_letter_code
_entity_poly.pdbx_strand_id
1 'polypeptide(L)'
;MTGKVEDNLDPKKQGRIKVRIYGVNDQIEDGEYIIPTEMLPWARPGYNGSGGSVSGSGHFEVPKVGSTVMVHGGINNPIWDGNMYVSDEVVTEINGNGYTNSHVLVYDTDFDNGDEKIRNEHIKVFFTEKKGFVIDYKTGNGISNITLSPSGAITISNPNGDNIILSNGTIQINSDNEIVVNSPLVKLSDQATESVIKGETLKNIFNSHTHTCNSGETTPPMQKLPADILNRHVKI
;
A
#
# COMPACT_ATOMS: atom_id res chain seq x y z
N MET A 1 -10.55 -26.58 20.53
CA MET A 1 -9.19 -27.12 20.57
C MET A 1 -8.25 -26.13 19.91
N THR A 2 -6.96 -26.23 20.15
CA THR A 2 -5.95 -25.39 19.48
C THR A 2 -4.95 -26.28 18.78
N GLY A 3 -4.30 -25.77 17.75
CA GLY A 3 -3.30 -26.55 17.03
C GLY A 3 -2.38 -25.67 16.19
N LYS A 4 -1.25 -26.24 15.78
CA LYS A 4 -0.24 -25.59 14.96
C LYS A 4 -0.50 -25.89 13.49
N VAL A 5 -0.45 -24.89 12.66
CA VAL A 5 -0.52 -25.04 11.19
C VAL A 5 0.76 -25.71 10.70
N GLU A 6 0.63 -26.80 9.98
CA GLU A 6 1.77 -27.54 9.39
C GLU A 6 1.82 -27.46 7.87
N ASP A 7 0.67 -27.27 7.21
CA ASP A 7 0.59 -27.12 5.76
C ASP A 7 -0.57 -26.17 5.41
N ASN A 8 -0.30 -25.18 4.58
CA ASN A 8 -1.26 -24.21 4.09
C ASN A 8 -1.34 -24.17 2.56
N LEU A 9 -0.69 -25.10 1.87
CA LEU A 9 -0.71 -25.22 0.41
C LEU A 9 -1.91 -26.04 -0.07
N ASP A 10 -3.11 -25.54 0.20
CA ASP A 10 -4.36 -26.19 -0.19
C ASP A 10 -4.47 -26.39 -1.71
N PRO A 11 -4.49 -27.63 -2.23
CA PRO A 11 -4.58 -27.89 -3.67
C PRO A 11 -5.92 -27.41 -4.28
N LYS A 12 -6.97 -27.20 -3.49
CA LYS A 12 -8.23 -26.62 -3.95
C LYS A 12 -8.30 -25.11 -3.83
N LYS A 13 -7.27 -24.45 -3.24
CA LYS A 13 -7.21 -23.00 -3.03
C LYS A 13 -8.45 -22.41 -2.35
N GLN A 14 -8.95 -23.12 -1.34
CA GLN A 14 -10.14 -22.77 -0.56
C GLN A 14 -9.84 -22.25 0.85
N GLY A 15 -8.57 -21.95 1.13
CA GLY A 15 -8.11 -21.50 2.45
C GLY A 15 -8.07 -22.61 3.49
N ARG A 16 -8.04 -23.89 3.08
CA ARG A 16 -7.90 -25.00 3.99
C ARG A 16 -6.44 -25.16 4.42
N ILE A 17 -6.26 -25.65 5.63
CA ILE A 17 -4.94 -25.88 6.22
C ILE A 17 -4.89 -27.26 6.87
N LYS A 18 -3.69 -27.83 7.03
CA LYS A 18 -3.48 -28.99 7.88
C LYS A 18 -2.99 -28.54 9.24
N VAL A 19 -3.65 -29.02 10.28
CA VAL A 19 -3.40 -28.58 11.65
C VAL A 19 -3.04 -29.75 12.54
N ARG A 20 -1.92 -29.61 13.24
CA ARG A 20 -1.51 -30.48 14.33
C ARG A 20 -2.25 -30.05 15.60
N ILE A 21 -3.31 -30.75 15.96
CA ILE A 21 -4.18 -30.42 17.10
C ILE A 21 -3.53 -30.98 18.39
N TYR A 22 -3.29 -30.07 19.33
CA TYR A 22 -2.64 -30.42 20.59
C TYR A 22 -3.50 -31.40 21.43
N GLY A 23 -2.86 -32.47 21.90
CA GLY A 23 -3.50 -33.53 22.67
C GLY A 23 -4.35 -34.50 21.85
N VAL A 24 -4.35 -34.38 20.51
CA VAL A 24 -5.17 -35.24 19.64
C VAL A 24 -4.32 -35.99 18.62
N ASN A 25 -3.52 -35.32 17.83
CA ASN A 25 -2.73 -35.89 16.75
C ASN A 25 -1.27 -35.42 16.79
N ASP A 26 -0.81 -34.98 17.95
CA ASP A 26 0.54 -34.46 18.22
C ASP A 26 1.45 -35.48 18.95
N GLN A 27 1.05 -36.75 19.05
CA GLN A 27 1.84 -37.80 19.64
C GLN A 27 3.10 -38.09 18.83
N ILE A 28 4.22 -38.24 19.55
CA ILE A 28 5.55 -38.49 18.97
C ILE A 28 6.02 -39.87 19.42
N GLU A 29 6.57 -40.65 18.49
CA GLU A 29 7.29 -41.89 18.72
C GLU A 29 8.60 -41.83 17.94
N ASP A 30 9.70 -42.21 18.56
CA ASP A 30 11.06 -42.20 18.00
C ASP A 30 11.49 -40.83 17.38
N GLY A 31 10.96 -39.73 17.93
CA GLY A 31 11.26 -38.35 17.47
C GLY A 31 10.43 -37.87 16.32
N GLU A 32 9.51 -38.67 15.81
CA GLU A 32 8.60 -38.28 14.70
C GLU A 32 7.14 -38.35 15.14
N TYR A 33 6.29 -37.57 14.47
CA TYR A 33 4.85 -37.65 14.72
C TYR A 33 4.29 -38.98 14.21
N ILE A 34 3.52 -39.68 15.05
CA ILE A 34 2.84 -40.94 14.69
C ILE A 34 1.93 -40.73 13.45
N ILE A 35 1.28 -39.58 13.37
CA ILE A 35 0.49 -39.21 12.19
C ILE A 35 1.29 -38.18 11.39
N PRO A 36 1.85 -38.51 10.23
CA PRO A 36 2.59 -37.57 9.42
C PRO A 36 1.68 -36.44 8.87
N THR A 37 2.26 -35.31 8.56
CA THR A 37 1.52 -34.10 8.10
C THR A 37 0.66 -34.37 6.86
N GLU A 38 1.14 -35.25 5.97
CA GLU A 38 0.42 -35.60 4.73
C GLU A 38 -0.91 -36.28 5.03
N MET A 39 -0.99 -37.00 6.14
CA MET A 39 -2.19 -37.73 6.58
C MET A 39 -3.16 -36.90 7.41
N LEU A 40 -2.77 -35.70 7.82
CA LEU A 40 -3.68 -34.79 8.51
C LEU A 40 -4.84 -34.38 7.59
N PRO A 41 -6.08 -34.35 8.11
CA PRO A 41 -7.22 -33.87 7.35
C PRO A 41 -7.10 -32.36 7.10
N TRP A 42 -7.62 -31.92 5.95
CA TRP A 42 -7.73 -30.51 5.63
C TRP A 42 -8.81 -29.86 6.49
N ALA A 43 -8.42 -28.95 7.38
CA ALA A 43 -9.32 -28.09 8.13
C ALA A 43 -9.87 -27.00 7.23
N ARG A 44 -11.19 -26.83 7.19
CA ARG A 44 -11.86 -25.78 6.44
C ARG A 44 -11.81 -24.46 7.23
N PRO A 45 -11.76 -23.30 6.56
CA PRO A 45 -11.87 -22.03 7.26
C PRO A 45 -13.29 -21.85 7.83
N GLY A 46 -13.35 -21.40 9.10
CA GLY A 46 -14.57 -20.93 9.74
C GLY A 46 -14.60 -19.39 9.65
N TYR A 47 -14.88 -18.83 8.48
CA TYR A 47 -14.88 -17.39 8.32
C TYR A 47 -15.98 -16.73 9.14
N ASN A 48 -15.63 -15.81 10.03
CA ASN A 48 -16.55 -14.98 10.78
C ASN A 48 -17.04 -13.81 9.92
N GLY A 49 -18.19 -13.97 9.34
CA GLY A 49 -19.24 -12.95 9.20
C GLY A 49 -19.06 -11.76 8.29
N SER A 50 -17.94 -11.44 7.73
CA SER A 50 -17.88 -10.32 6.78
C SER A 50 -17.79 -10.80 5.33
N GLY A 51 -18.95 -11.05 4.77
CA GLY A 51 -19.12 -11.51 3.40
C GLY A 51 -19.70 -12.92 3.36
N GLY A 52 -20.69 -13.07 2.54
CA GLY A 52 -21.33 -14.37 2.32
C GLY A 52 -20.59 -15.21 1.29
N SER A 53 -21.04 -16.45 1.12
CA SER A 53 -20.59 -17.35 0.04
C SER A 53 -21.28 -17.07 -1.31
N VAL A 54 -21.77 -15.84 -1.50
CA VAL A 54 -22.42 -15.44 -2.74
C VAL A 54 -21.46 -14.71 -3.67
N SER A 55 -21.76 -14.68 -4.94
CA SER A 55 -20.91 -14.04 -5.95
C SER A 55 -20.53 -12.60 -5.56
N GLY A 56 -19.24 -12.28 -5.65
CA GLY A 56 -18.71 -10.93 -5.40
C GLY A 56 -18.52 -10.56 -3.95
N SER A 57 -18.70 -11.48 -2.99
CA SER A 57 -18.46 -11.21 -1.57
C SER A 57 -17.62 -12.31 -0.91
N GLY A 58 -16.76 -11.92 0.03
CA GLY A 58 -15.95 -12.84 0.80
C GLY A 58 -14.82 -12.15 1.54
N HIS A 59 -14.34 -12.82 2.58
CA HIS A 59 -13.06 -12.56 3.24
C HIS A 59 -12.17 -13.76 3.03
N PHE A 60 -10.90 -13.53 2.72
CA PHE A 60 -9.96 -14.61 2.48
C PHE A 60 -8.63 -14.31 3.16
N GLU A 61 -8.23 -15.19 4.05
CA GLU A 61 -6.96 -15.18 4.74
C GLU A 61 -6.51 -16.63 4.98
N VAL A 62 -5.22 -16.89 4.85
CA VAL A 62 -4.65 -18.22 5.14
C VAL A 62 -3.55 -18.04 6.17
N PRO A 63 -3.63 -18.72 7.35
CA PRO A 63 -2.61 -18.65 8.37
C PRO A 63 -1.27 -19.19 7.85
N LYS A 64 -0.18 -18.58 8.30
CA LYS A 64 1.17 -19.08 8.01
C LYS A 64 1.43 -20.43 8.68
N VAL A 65 2.26 -21.26 8.06
CA VAL A 65 2.81 -22.45 8.70
C VAL A 65 3.54 -22.03 9.97
N GLY A 66 3.27 -22.76 11.06
CA GLY A 66 3.77 -22.43 12.40
C GLY A 66 2.81 -21.61 13.26
N SER A 67 1.80 -20.98 12.68
CA SER A 67 0.75 -20.25 13.45
C SER A 67 -0.05 -21.21 14.33
N THR A 68 -0.50 -20.71 15.48
CA THR A 68 -1.44 -21.44 16.34
C THR A 68 -2.85 -20.94 16.06
N VAL A 69 -3.74 -21.85 15.69
CA VAL A 69 -5.13 -21.55 15.36
C VAL A 69 -6.10 -22.25 16.28
N MET A 70 -7.30 -21.70 16.40
CA MET A 70 -8.41 -22.38 17.04
C MET A 70 -9.01 -23.40 16.07
N VAL A 71 -9.39 -24.57 16.58
CA VAL A 71 -9.98 -25.67 15.79
C VAL A 71 -11.28 -26.13 16.44
N HIS A 72 -12.32 -26.20 15.64
CA HIS A 72 -13.65 -26.69 16.00
C HIS A 72 -14.01 -27.93 15.19
N GLY A 73 -15.14 -28.55 15.54
CA GLY A 73 -15.65 -29.72 14.82
C GLY A 73 -14.97 -31.03 15.21
N GLY A 74 -15.22 -32.05 14.41
CA GLY A 74 -14.63 -33.40 14.64
C GLY A 74 -13.25 -33.52 14.02
N ILE A 75 -12.48 -34.48 14.52
CA ILE A 75 -11.10 -34.75 14.07
C ILE A 75 -11.01 -35.01 12.56
N ASN A 76 -12.03 -35.68 12.01
CA ASN A 76 -12.06 -36.01 10.59
C ASN A 76 -12.62 -34.89 9.67
N ASN A 77 -13.18 -33.83 10.26
CA ASN A 77 -13.73 -32.69 9.52
C ASN A 77 -13.51 -31.40 10.33
N PRO A 78 -12.24 -31.03 10.56
CA PRO A 78 -11.92 -29.87 11.36
C PRO A 78 -12.26 -28.58 10.65
N ILE A 79 -12.60 -27.58 11.46
CA ILE A 79 -12.80 -26.20 11.03
C ILE A 79 -11.79 -25.35 11.83
N TRP A 80 -10.95 -24.59 11.17
CA TRP A 80 -10.06 -23.64 11.81
C TRP A 80 -10.68 -22.26 11.89
N ASP A 81 -10.38 -21.53 12.95
CA ASP A 81 -10.91 -20.20 13.20
C ASP A 81 -9.85 -19.36 13.91
N GLY A 82 -9.54 -18.18 13.38
CA GLY A 82 -8.65 -17.17 13.95
C GLY A 82 -7.29 -17.66 14.47
N ASN A 83 -6.34 -16.74 14.52
CA ASN A 83 -5.07 -16.95 15.21
C ASN A 83 -5.23 -16.76 16.72
N MET A 84 -4.58 -17.59 17.50
CA MET A 84 -4.65 -17.53 18.98
C MET A 84 -3.68 -16.52 19.57
N TYR A 85 -2.62 -16.21 18.89
CA TYR A 85 -1.55 -15.36 19.38
C TYR A 85 -1.16 -14.31 18.36
N VAL A 86 -0.70 -13.18 18.85
CA VAL A 86 -0.10 -12.10 18.06
C VAL A 86 1.41 -12.22 18.17
N SER A 87 2.14 -11.91 17.10
CA SER A 87 3.61 -11.95 17.14
C SER A 87 4.20 -10.82 18.00
N ASP A 88 5.42 -11.02 18.49
CA ASP A 88 6.14 -10.04 19.31
C ASP A 88 6.36 -8.71 18.56
N GLU A 89 6.50 -8.75 17.25
CA GLU A 89 6.64 -7.56 16.41
C GLU A 89 5.35 -6.72 16.44
N VAL A 90 4.18 -7.36 16.34
CA VAL A 90 2.89 -6.66 16.47
C VAL A 90 2.74 -6.10 17.87
N VAL A 91 3.05 -6.88 18.90
CA VAL A 91 3.01 -6.40 20.31
C VAL A 91 3.92 -5.20 20.50
N THR A 92 5.13 -5.22 19.95
CA THR A 92 6.08 -4.10 20.02
C THR A 92 5.53 -2.87 19.32
N GLU A 93 4.94 -3.01 18.14
CA GLU A 93 4.33 -1.91 17.38
C GLU A 93 3.21 -1.23 18.17
N ILE A 94 2.28 -2.01 18.74
CA ILE A 94 1.12 -1.44 19.47
C ILE A 94 1.49 -0.90 20.85
N ASN A 95 2.42 -1.52 21.58
CA ASN A 95 2.85 -1.06 22.90
C ASN A 95 3.51 0.33 22.85
N GLY A 96 4.29 0.60 21.83
CA GLY A 96 4.92 1.90 21.61
C GLY A 96 3.95 3.00 21.17
N ASN A 97 2.77 2.66 20.69
CA ASN A 97 1.90 3.54 19.90
C ASN A 97 0.44 3.66 20.43
N GLY A 98 0.18 3.25 21.66
CA GLY A 98 -1.14 3.32 22.30
C GLY A 98 -1.88 1.99 22.26
N TYR A 99 -1.52 1.09 23.17
CA TYR A 99 -1.96 -0.31 23.21
C TYR A 99 -3.48 -0.50 23.14
N THR A 100 -4.23 0.24 23.99
CA THR A 100 -5.69 0.07 24.11
C THR A 100 -6.48 0.63 22.93
N ASN A 101 -5.88 1.52 22.15
CA ASN A 101 -6.49 2.21 21.02
C ASN A 101 -5.83 1.84 19.69
N SER A 102 -5.21 0.66 19.64
CA SER A 102 -4.54 0.16 18.42
C SER A 102 -5.35 -0.96 17.78
N HIS A 103 -5.44 -0.93 16.46
CA HIS A 103 -6.07 -1.96 15.65
C HIS A 103 -5.11 -2.37 14.55
N VAL A 104 -4.77 -3.63 14.47
CA VAL A 104 -3.93 -4.19 13.41
C VAL A 104 -4.80 -5.07 12.53
N LEU A 105 -4.93 -4.70 11.27
CA LEU A 105 -5.71 -5.45 10.28
C LEU A 105 -4.82 -6.46 9.53
N VAL A 106 -3.64 -6.00 9.12
CA VAL A 106 -2.61 -6.83 8.48
C VAL A 106 -1.26 -6.43 9.04
N TYR A 107 -0.47 -7.41 9.42
CA TYR A 107 0.92 -7.20 9.82
C TYR A 107 1.74 -8.40 9.39
N ASP A 108 2.28 -8.34 8.20
CA ASP A 108 3.11 -9.40 7.63
C ASP A 108 4.50 -8.85 7.30
N THR A 109 5.50 -9.28 8.07
CA THR A 109 6.90 -8.86 7.93
C THR A 109 7.77 -9.91 7.26
N ASP A 110 7.18 -11.02 6.84
CA ASP A 110 7.87 -12.10 6.14
C ASP A 110 7.04 -12.48 4.91
N PHE A 111 6.77 -11.47 4.10
CA PHE A 111 6.01 -11.62 2.88
C PHE A 111 6.86 -12.36 1.84
N ASP A 112 6.39 -13.52 1.41
CA ASP A 112 7.03 -14.35 0.39
C ASP A 112 6.38 -14.07 -0.97
N ASN A 113 7.11 -13.46 -1.88
CA ASN A 113 6.64 -13.15 -3.23
C ASN A 113 7.11 -14.18 -4.29
N GLY A 114 7.49 -15.37 -3.89
CA GLY A 114 7.95 -16.44 -4.78
C GLY A 114 9.15 -17.22 -4.25
N ASP A 115 10.04 -17.65 -5.13
CA ASP A 115 11.12 -18.59 -4.81
C ASP A 115 12.26 -18.01 -3.94
N GLU A 116 12.27 -16.71 -3.66
CA GLU A 116 13.26 -16.07 -2.79
C GLU A 116 12.56 -15.36 -1.62
N LYS A 117 12.82 -15.82 -0.41
CA LYS A 117 12.47 -15.13 0.83
C LYS A 117 13.30 -13.86 0.97
N ILE A 118 12.75 -12.75 0.53
CA ILE A 118 13.35 -11.44 0.77
C ILE A 118 12.93 -11.00 2.18
N ARG A 119 13.77 -11.30 3.16
CA ARG A 119 13.57 -11.08 4.61
C ARG A 119 13.33 -9.63 5.05
N ASN A 120 12.96 -8.71 4.20
CA ASN A 120 12.70 -7.32 4.55
C ASN A 120 11.44 -6.78 3.89
N GLU A 121 10.68 -7.62 3.21
CA GLU A 121 9.39 -7.22 2.67
C GLU A 121 8.33 -7.26 3.75
N HIS A 122 7.39 -6.33 3.70
CA HIS A 122 6.25 -6.35 4.59
C HIS A 122 5.01 -5.70 3.98
N ILE A 123 3.86 -6.17 4.45
CA ILE A 123 2.57 -5.52 4.30
C ILE A 123 2.05 -5.22 5.70
N LYS A 124 1.71 -3.96 5.97
CA LYS A 124 1.12 -3.54 7.23
C LYS A 124 -0.08 -2.65 6.96
N VAL A 125 -1.20 -2.95 7.60
CA VAL A 125 -2.38 -2.10 7.63
C VAL A 125 -2.82 -2.02 9.08
N PHE A 126 -2.66 -0.86 9.69
CA PHE A 126 -2.96 -0.70 11.10
C PHE A 126 -3.40 0.73 11.44
N PHE A 127 -4.03 0.86 12.59
CA PHE A 127 -4.32 2.12 13.25
C PHE A 127 -3.70 2.12 14.63
N THR A 128 -3.00 3.19 14.99
CA THR A 128 -2.54 3.43 16.36
C THR A 128 -2.78 4.88 16.76
N GLU A 129 -2.91 5.12 18.06
CA GLU A 129 -3.16 6.46 18.60
C GLU A 129 -2.09 7.47 18.17
N LYS A 130 -0.82 7.07 18.16
CA LYS A 130 0.30 7.95 17.82
C LYS A 130 0.59 8.09 16.35
N LYS A 131 0.37 7.05 15.56
CA LYS A 131 0.69 7.06 14.12
C LYS A 131 -0.52 7.36 13.24
N GLY A 132 -1.75 7.16 13.77
CA GLY A 132 -2.97 7.22 12.98
C GLY A 132 -3.16 5.95 12.15
N PHE A 133 -3.84 6.10 11.01
CA PHE A 133 -4.05 5.00 10.08
C PHE A 133 -2.89 4.91 9.09
N VAL A 134 -2.32 3.73 8.95
CA VAL A 134 -1.11 3.49 8.15
C VAL A 134 -1.32 2.28 7.24
N ILE A 135 -0.95 2.43 5.99
CA ILE A 135 -0.76 1.35 5.04
C ILE A 135 0.70 1.43 4.57
N ASP A 136 1.48 0.40 4.88
CA ASP A 136 2.86 0.25 4.43
C ASP A 136 2.99 -0.98 3.54
N TYR A 137 3.63 -0.82 2.40
CA TYR A 137 4.07 -1.90 1.54
C TYR A 137 5.55 -1.73 1.23
N LYS A 138 6.36 -2.60 1.78
CA LYS A 138 7.81 -2.61 1.60
C LYS A 138 8.23 -3.75 0.68
N THR A 139 9.02 -3.43 -0.31
CA THR A 139 9.68 -4.38 -1.21
C THR A 139 11.20 -4.12 -1.22
N GLY A 140 11.94 -4.90 -1.99
CA GLY A 140 13.36 -4.65 -2.22
C GLY A 140 13.68 -3.25 -2.78
N ASN A 141 12.70 -2.58 -3.38
CA ASN A 141 12.83 -1.22 -3.91
C ASN A 141 12.58 -0.12 -2.87
N GLY A 142 12.11 -0.46 -1.67
CA GLY A 142 11.77 0.48 -0.61
C GLY A 142 10.31 0.44 -0.18
N ILE A 143 9.85 1.48 0.51
CA ILE A 143 8.52 1.54 1.12
C ILE A 143 7.61 2.47 0.33
N SER A 144 6.42 1.97 -0.06
CA SER A 144 5.27 2.79 -0.43
C SER A 144 4.35 2.93 0.79
N ASN A 145 3.87 4.13 1.08
CA ASN A 145 3.14 4.43 2.30
C ASN A 145 1.90 5.29 2.02
N ILE A 146 0.82 5.02 2.75
CA ILE A 146 -0.33 5.93 2.91
C ILE A 146 -0.56 6.12 4.40
N THR A 147 -0.54 7.36 4.86
CA THR A 147 -0.73 7.70 6.27
C THR A 147 -1.81 8.77 6.45
N LEU A 148 -2.74 8.53 7.36
CA LEU A 148 -3.64 9.53 7.92
C LEU A 148 -3.21 9.77 9.36
N SER A 149 -2.46 10.84 9.58
CA SER A 149 -1.87 11.12 10.89
C SER A 149 -2.89 11.64 11.92
N PRO A 150 -2.63 11.50 13.22
CA PRO A 150 -3.48 12.11 14.25
C PRO A 150 -3.59 13.64 14.18
N SER A 151 -2.64 14.31 13.54
CA SER A 151 -2.69 15.75 13.27
C SER A 151 -3.62 16.14 12.11
N GLY A 152 -4.24 15.17 11.44
CA GLY A 152 -5.09 15.39 10.28
C GLY A 152 -4.36 15.49 8.95
N ALA A 153 -3.03 15.29 8.92
CA ALA A 153 -2.30 15.24 7.66
C ALA A 153 -2.53 13.89 6.94
N ILE A 154 -2.63 13.96 5.61
CA ILE A 154 -2.67 12.78 4.72
C ILE A 154 -1.40 12.80 3.89
N THR A 155 -0.68 11.69 3.89
CA THR A 155 0.55 11.51 3.10
C THR A 155 0.43 10.26 2.24
N ILE A 156 0.82 10.37 0.98
CA ILE A 156 1.02 9.24 0.06
C ILE A 156 2.44 9.35 -0.46
N SER A 157 3.25 8.33 -0.31
CA SER A 157 4.64 8.34 -0.77
C SER A 157 5.05 7.04 -1.43
N ASN A 158 6.07 7.11 -2.26
CA ASN A 158 6.70 5.97 -2.92
C ASN A 158 8.18 5.81 -2.47
N PRO A 159 8.86 4.72 -2.84
CA PRO A 159 10.25 4.48 -2.48
C PRO A 159 11.26 5.52 -3.02
N ASN A 160 10.90 6.22 -4.09
CA ASN A 160 11.79 7.19 -4.74
C ASN A 160 11.74 8.59 -4.11
N GLY A 161 10.90 8.78 -3.06
CA GLY A 161 10.74 10.07 -2.41
C GLY A 161 9.62 10.93 -2.97
N ASP A 162 8.98 10.53 -4.10
CA ASP A 162 7.81 11.27 -4.60
C ASP A 162 6.66 11.17 -3.59
N ASN A 163 5.97 12.27 -3.35
CA ASN A 163 4.90 12.27 -2.36
C ASN A 163 3.81 13.32 -2.63
N ILE A 164 2.62 13.03 -2.09
CA ILE A 164 1.50 13.96 -2.00
C ILE A 164 1.19 14.16 -0.53
N ILE A 165 1.16 15.41 -0.07
CA ILE A 165 0.89 15.77 1.32
C ILE A 165 -0.26 16.76 1.38
N LEU A 166 -1.30 16.43 2.16
CA LEU A 166 -2.38 17.34 2.51
C LEU A 166 -2.21 17.67 3.99
N SER A 167 -1.87 18.90 4.31
CA SER A 167 -1.62 19.33 5.69
C SER A 167 -1.82 20.82 5.84
N ASN A 168 -2.43 21.25 6.94
CA ASN A 168 -2.57 22.67 7.31
C ASN A 168 -3.15 23.56 6.20
N GLY A 169 -4.15 23.05 5.46
CA GLY A 169 -4.78 23.78 4.36
C GLY A 169 -3.93 23.87 3.09
N THR A 170 -2.83 23.14 3.02
CA THR A 170 -1.94 23.10 1.85
C THR A 170 -1.96 21.70 1.22
N ILE A 171 -1.91 21.65 -0.10
CA ILE A 171 -1.67 20.43 -0.89
C ILE A 171 -0.29 20.59 -1.54
N GLN A 172 0.60 19.67 -1.27
CA GLN A 172 1.93 19.61 -1.88
C GLN A 172 2.05 18.34 -2.72
N ILE A 173 2.62 18.46 -3.90
CA ILE A 173 2.99 17.35 -4.76
C ILE A 173 4.49 17.50 -5.04
N ASN A 174 5.29 16.57 -4.57
CA ASN A 174 6.74 16.62 -4.66
C ASN A 174 7.26 15.44 -5.47
N SER A 175 8.15 15.73 -6.40
CA SER A 175 8.91 14.74 -7.18
C SER A 175 10.29 15.31 -7.51
N ASP A 176 11.32 14.49 -7.40
CA ASP A 176 12.68 14.88 -7.76
C ASP A 176 12.91 14.94 -9.29
N ASN A 177 11.98 14.39 -10.08
CA ASN A 177 12.08 14.37 -11.53
C ASN A 177 11.10 15.37 -12.18
N GLU A 178 9.88 14.93 -12.43
CA GLU A 178 8.87 15.75 -13.08
C GLU A 178 7.45 15.41 -12.59
N ILE A 179 6.55 16.37 -12.70
CA ILE A 179 5.12 16.17 -12.49
C ILE A 179 4.43 16.40 -13.82
N VAL A 180 3.79 15.35 -14.36
CA VAL A 180 3.06 15.40 -15.63
C VAL A 180 1.57 15.43 -15.36
N VAL A 181 0.89 16.47 -15.84
CA VAL A 181 -0.57 16.58 -15.76
C VAL A 181 -1.15 16.44 -17.17
N ASN A 182 -1.68 15.26 -17.48
CA ASN A 182 -2.35 14.97 -18.74
C ASN A 182 -3.85 15.18 -18.61
N SER A 183 -4.33 16.30 -19.15
CA SER A 183 -5.76 16.62 -19.17
C SER A 183 -6.08 17.47 -20.39
N PRO A 184 -7.26 17.33 -21.03
CA PRO A 184 -7.73 18.25 -22.05
C PRO A 184 -7.85 19.69 -21.55
N LEU A 185 -8.05 19.88 -20.25
CA LEU A 185 -8.19 21.19 -19.61
C LEU A 185 -7.64 21.15 -18.18
N VAL A 186 -6.70 22.02 -17.85
CA VAL A 186 -6.22 22.26 -16.48
C VAL A 186 -6.68 23.65 -16.05
N LYS A 187 -7.47 23.72 -14.99
CA LYS A 187 -7.89 24.98 -14.36
C LYS A 187 -7.09 25.21 -13.09
N LEU A 188 -6.44 26.35 -12.96
CA LEU A 188 -5.70 26.74 -11.75
C LEU A 188 -6.60 27.41 -10.70
N SER A 189 -7.85 27.71 -11.07
CA SER A 189 -8.92 28.21 -10.19
C SER A 189 -10.27 27.80 -10.79
N ASP A 190 -11.29 27.61 -9.94
CA ASP A 190 -12.67 27.34 -10.41
C ASP A 190 -13.21 28.43 -11.33
N GLN A 191 -12.73 29.66 -11.13
CA GLN A 191 -13.13 30.84 -11.92
C GLN A 191 -12.11 31.19 -13.01
N ALA A 192 -11.16 30.33 -13.32
CA ALA A 192 -10.17 30.55 -14.35
C ALA A 192 -10.84 30.61 -15.73
N THR A 193 -10.89 31.79 -16.32
CA THR A 193 -11.45 32.07 -17.66
C THR A 193 -10.37 32.39 -18.67
N GLU A 194 -9.17 32.74 -18.22
CA GLU A 194 -8.05 33.09 -19.07
C GLU A 194 -7.09 31.92 -19.28
N SER A 195 -6.55 31.85 -20.49
CA SER A 195 -5.55 30.84 -20.84
C SER A 195 -4.17 31.21 -20.31
N VAL A 196 -3.44 30.21 -19.80
CA VAL A 196 -2.02 30.42 -19.50
C VAL A 196 -1.23 30.57 -20.79
N ILE A 197 -0.42 31.63 -20.86
CA ILE A 197 0.38 31.92 -22.03
C ILE A 197 1.51 30.91 -22.20
N LYS A 198 1.64 30.37 -23.42
CA LYS A 198 2.83 29.55 -23.78
C LYS A 198 4.05 30.48 -23.90
N GLY A 199 4.91 30.42 -22.89
CA GLY A 199 6.02 31.37 -22.75
C GLY A 199 6.96 31.41 -23.95
N GLU A 200 7.36 30.26 -24.52
CA GLU A 200 8.22 30.22 -25.72
C GLU A 200 7.53 30.84 -26.94
N THR A 201 6.25 30.57 -27.12
CA THR A 201 5.47 31.14 -28.22
C THR A 201 5.39 32.67 -28.10
N LEU A 202 5.05 33.18 -26.89
CA LEU A 202 5.00 34.62 -26.63
C LEU A 202 6.36 35.27 -26.87
N LYS A 203 7.44 34.68 -26.33
CA LYS A 203 8.81 35.17 -26.53
C LYS A 203 9.16 35.27 -28.01
N ASN A 204 8.86 34.24 -28.79
CA ASN A 204 9.15 34.22 -30.22
C ASN A 204 8.36 35.31 -30.99
N ILE A 205 7.05 35.41 -30.71
CA ILE A 205 6.20 36.47 -31.30
C ILE A 205 6.71 37.85 -30.91
N PHE A 206 7.00 38.08 -29.62
CA PHE A 206 7.50 39.37 -29.14
C PHE A 206 8.83 39.74 -29.80
N ASN A 207 9.76 38.83 -29.90
CA ASN A 207 11.10 39.09 -30.41
C ASN A 207 11.17 39.27 -31.93
N SER A 208 10.13 38.86 -32.66
CA SER A 208 10.07 38.90 -34.12
C SER A 208 9.05 39.85 -34.68
N HIS A 209 8.10 40.39 -33.87
CA HIS A 209 7.05 41.25 -34.41
C HIS A 209 7.63 42.57 -34.95
N THR A 210 7.00 43.09 -35.98
CA THR A 210 7.31 44.35 -36.62
C THR A 210 6.04 45.21 -36.70
N HIS A 211 6.19 46.49 -36.94
CA HIS A 211 5.07 47.41 -37.19
C HIS A 211 5.17 47.97 -38.60
N THR A 212 4.03 48.14 -39.28
CA THR A 212 3.98 48.88 -40.56
C THR A 212 4.12 50.36 -40.32
N CYS A 213 4.91 51.02 -41.14
CA CYS A 213 5.05 52.47 -41.16
C CYS A 213 5.07 53.00 -42.62
N ASN A 214 5.03 54.29 -42.79
CA ASN A 214 4.96 54.93 -44.15
C ASN A 214 6.16 54.55 -45.03
N SER A 215 7.24 54.11 -44.51
CA SER A 215 8.48 53.69 -45.20
C SER A 215 8.67 52.19 -45.31
N GLY A 216 7.67 51.36 -44.92
CA GLY A 216 7.77 49.91 -44.92
C GLY A 216 7.50 49.32 -43.53
N GLU A 217 8.23 48.29 -43.15
CA GLU A 217 8.15 47.66 -41.82
C GLU A 217 9.28 48.14 -40.92
N THR A 218 9.02 48.21 -39.62
CA THR A 218 10.05 48.47 -38.62
C THR A 218 10.96 47.23 -38.44
N THR A 219 12.11 47.42 -37.87
CA THR A 219 12.90 46.31 -37.36
C THR A 219 12.21 45.65 -36.15
N PRO A 220 12.50 44.38 -35.85
CA PRO A 220 12.07 43.76 -34.60
C PRO A 220 12.52 44.57 -33.38
N PRO A 221 11.87 44.41 -32.21
CA PRO A 221 12.22 45.15 -31.01
C PRO A 221 13.72 45.06 -30.69
N MET A 222 14.32 46.21 -30.43
CA MET A 222 15.75 46.24 -29.99
C MET A 222 15.93 45.58 -28.63
N GLN A 223 14.95 45.77 -27.72
CA GLN A 223 14.92 45.09 -26.43
C GLN A 223 14.13 43.79 -26.58
N LYS A 224 14.84 42.68 -26.56
CA LYS A 224 14.26 41.35 -26.65
C LYS A 224 14.02 40.74 -25.25
N LEU A 225 13.02 39.88 -25.16
CA LEU A 225 12.83 39.06 -23.96
C LEU A 225 14.00 38.08 -23.82
N PRO A 226 14.74 38.12 -22.71
CA PRO A 226 15.90 37.27 -22.50
C PRO A 226 15.50 35.81 -22.36
N ALA A 227 16.49 34.89 -22.46
CA ALA A 227 16.22 33.45 -22.39
C ALA A 227 15.79 32.98 -21.00
N ASP A 228 16.17 33.70 -19.97
CA ASP A 228 15.90 33.40 -18.56
C ASP A 228 14.56 33.97 -18.05
N ILE A 229 13.84 34.75 -18.87
CA ILE A 229 12.49 35.24 -18.51
C ILE A 229 11.48 34.09 -18.40
N LEU A 230 11.77 32.96 -19.04
CA LEU A 230 10.89 31.81 -19.02
C LEU A 230 11.21 30.95 -17.79
N ASN A 231 10.18 30.60 -17.08
CA ASN A 231 10.34 29.61 -16.00
C ASN A 231 10.73 28.25 -16.61
N ARG A 232 11.91 27.75 -16.24
CA ARG A 232 12.43 26.47 -16.74
C ARG A 232 11.77 25.28 -16.06
N HIS A 233 11.13 25.51 -14.94
CA HIS A 233 10.52 24.47 -14.09
C HIS A 233 9.02 24.27 -14.37
N VAL A 234 8.37 25.21 -15.06
CA VAL A 234 6.97 25.06 -15.46
C VAL A 234 6.88 25.04 -16.98
N LYS A 235 6.49 23.93 -17.55
CA LYS A 235 6.21 23.76 -18.98
C LYS A 235 4.74 23.42 -19.17
N ILE A 236 4.11 24.02 -20.16
CA ILE A 236 2.69 23.86 -20.51
C ILE A 236 2.60 23.28 -21.92
#